data_5c8f529f8359cd8d7b6aee0fdf449428
#
_entry.id   5c8f529f8359cd8d7b6aee0fdf449428
#
_cell.length_a   1.000
_cell.length_b   1.000
_cell.length_c   1.000
_cell.angle_alpha   90.00
_cell.angle_beta   90.00
_cell.angle_gamma   90.00
#
_symmetry.space_group_name_H-M   'P 1'
#
loop_
_entity.id
_entity.type
_entity.pdbx_description
1 polymer ?
#
loop_
_entity_poly.entity_id
_entity_poly.type
_entity_poly.pdbx_seq_one_letter_code
_entity_poly.pdbx_strand_id
1 'polypeptide(L)'
;MAVYKDDKRGTYYVNIFIADPLTNKKKKVTKRGFKTKKEAQKWEAEIRLEQQTVGTSLTFWDVFQMYLNDNDTIGETRTKKESWITKYFCEYKDTAIEKITRPQLIKWRSDLKTKGIATRTMNVGLQYVRSVFTFYSTVYGGQNPALVLKAYKMPKDEKKEMEVWTVEEFNKFLDAVENPVLKAYFSFLYWTGCRRGEGIAVCKQDVIGNTVHITKSMKHYSGGFRPLKTDSSERVIVMDDALVETITPLLETADPFVFGGESSIGTNTIDRAFKKAIEESGVKPIRIHDLRHSHASLLLNNGVNIVAVSKRLGHATVSQTLETYTHLMQETDDKMMQKIADLHQKK
;
A
#
# COMPACT_ATOMS: atom_id res chain seq x y z
N MET A 1 28.46 -19.17 -37.44
CA MET A 1 27.68 -19.04 -38.69
C MET A 1 26.87 -20.32 -38.86
N ALA A 2 25.58 -20.21 -39.13
CA ALA A 2 24.66 -21.35 -39.26
C ALA A 2 24.22 -21.56 -40.72
N VAL A 3 24.98 -21.00 -41.67
CA VAL A 3 24.74 -21.11 -43.12
C VAL A 3 25.66 -22.15 -43.73
N TYR A 4 25.09 -23.11 -44.39
CA TYR A 4 25.80 -24.25 -45.01
C TYR A 4 25.46 -24.32 -46.52
N LYS A 5 26.37 -24.88 -47.34
CA LYS A 5 26.17 -25.12 -48.75
C LYS A 5 25.65 -26.55 -48.93
N ASP A 6 24.65 -26.73 -49.75
CA ASP A 6 24.15 -28.02 -50.18
C ASP A 6 24.75 -28.32 -51.55
N ASP A 7 25.88 -29.06 -51.59
CA ASP A 7 26.66 -29.31 -52.79
C ASP A 7 25.91 -30.19 -53.80
N LYS A 8 24.90 -30.97 -53.38
CA LYS A 8 24.07 -31.77 -54.27
C LYS A 8 23.05 -30.96 -55.04
N ARG A 9 22.61 -29.83 -54.46
CA ARG A 9 21.54 -28.97 -55.03
C ARG A 9 22.07 -27.63 -55.51
N GLY A 10 23.32 -27.28 -55.24
CA GLY A 10 23.91 -26.00 -55.59
C GLY A 10 23.31 -24.80 -54.83
N THR A 11 22.65 -25.08 -53.71
CA THR A 11 21.91 -24.05 -52.90
C THR A 11 22.50 -23.95 -51.49
N TYR A 12 22.04 -22.95 -50.74
CA TYR A 12 22.44 -22.79 -49.35
C TYR A 12 21.29 -23.13 -48.41
N TYR A 13 21.60 -23.55 -47.20
CA TYR A 13 20.62 -23.77 -46.15
C TYR A 13 21.10 -23.21 -44.80
N VAL A 14 20.15 -22.84 -43.95
CA VAL A 14 20.39 -22.32 -42.60
C VAL A 14 19.90 -23.36 -41.59
N ASN A 15 20.69 -23.56 -40.55
CA ASN A 15 20.40 -24.50 -39.49
C ASN A 15 20.68 -23.82 -38.14
N ILE A 16 19.63 -23.39 -37.45
CA ILE A 16 19.71 -22.66 -36.20
C ILE A 16 18.90 -23.34 -35.12
N PHE A 17 19.33 -23.15 -33.87
CA PHE A 17 18.56 -23.55 -32.71
C PHE A 17 17.84 -22.34 -32.16
N ILE A 18 16.52 -22.46 -32.01
CA ILE A 18 15.64 -21.48 -31.44
C ILE A 18 15.30 -21.92 -30.02
N ALA A 19 15.57 -21.10 -29.01
CA ALA A 19 15.11 -21.36 -27.65
C ALA A 19 13.64 -20.93 -27.50
N ASP A 20 12.82 -21.80 -26.95
CA ASP A 20 11.49 -21.48 -26.52
C ASP A 20 11.62 -20.57 -25.26
N PRO A 21 11.11 -19.35 -25.29
CA PRO A 21 11.31 -18.38 -24.20
C PRO A 21 10.69 -18.80 -22.86
N LEU A 22 9.67 -19.66 -22.88
CA LEU A 22 8.96 -20.12 -21.65
C LEU A 22 9.60 -21.38 -21.07
N THR A 23 10.07 -22.28 -21.94
CA THR A 23 10.54 -23.60 -21.51
C THR A 23 12.07 -23.77 -21.59
N ASN A 24 12.75 -22.79 -22.16
CA ASN A 24 14.19 -22.78 -22.47
C ASN A 24 14.64 -24.03 -23.30
N LYS A 25 13.68 -24.76 -23.90
CA LYS A 25 13.96 -25.90 -24.75
C LYS A 25 14.40 -25.42 -26.12
N LYS A 26 15.56 -25.90 -26.58
CA LYS A 26 16.11 -25.57 -27.90
C LYS A 26 15.42 -26.40 -28.98
N LYS A 27 14.73 -25.75 -29.94
CA LYS A 27 14.15 -26.35 -31.12
C LYS A 27 15.04 -26.04 -32.33
N LYS A 28 15.41 -27.09 -33.08
CA LYS A 28 16.18 -26.93 -34.31
C LYS A 28 15.27 -26.49 -35.45
N VAL A 29 15.64 -25.38 -36.12
CA VAL A 29 14.96 -24.89 -37.32
C VAL A 29 15.94 -24.95 -38.49
N THR A 30 15.50 -25.60 -39.58
CA THR A 30 16.29 -25.74 -40.80
C THR A 30 15.49 -25.20 -41.97
N LYS A 31 16.02 -24.20 -42.70
CA LYS A 31 15.45 -23.70 -43.96
C LYS A 31 16.45 -23.90 -45.09
N ARG A 32 16.00 -24.50 -46.20
CA ARG A 32 16.80 -24.87 -47.34
C ARG A 32 16.36 -24.11 -48.60
N GLY A 33 17.19 -24.11 -49.65
CA GLY A 33 16.82 -23.61 -50.98
C GLY A 33 17.15 -22.13 -51.24
N PHE A 34 18.05 -21.53 -50.47
CA PHE A 34 18.55 -20.20 -50.79
C PHE A 34 19.50 -20.25 -51.98
N LYS A 35 19.29 -19.36 -52.96
CA LYS A 35 20.11 -19.32 -54.16
C LYS A 35 21.52 -18.78 -53.91
N THR A 36 21.66 -17.89 -52.92
CA THR A 36 22.94 -17.27 -52.59
C THR A 36 23.22 -17.36 -51.09
N LYS A 37 24.52 -17.36 -50.72
CA LYS A 37 24.96 -17.30 -49.34
C LYS A 37 24.46 -16.04 -48.64
N LYS A 38 24.36 -14.93 -49.37
CA LYS A 38 23.92 -13.63 -48.85
C LYS A 38 22.43 -13.65 -48.45
N GLU A 39 21.57 -14.31 -49.26
CA GLU A 39 20.15 -14.52 -48.89
C GLU A 39 20.01 -15.40 -47.64
N ALA A 40 20.77 -16.48 -47.54
CA ALA A 40 20.78 -17.34 -46.37
C ALA A 40 21.22 -16.58 -45.10
N GLN A 41 22.25 -15.75 -45.19
CA GLN A 41 22.75 -14.91 -44.12
C GLN A 41 21.73 -13.82 -43.71
N LYS A 42 21.06 -13.19 -44.69
CA LYS A 42 20.02 -12.21 -44.42
C LYS A 42 18.87 -12.85 -43.67
N TRP A 43 18.42 -14.02 -44.10
CA TRP A 43 17.35 -14.75 -43.40
C TRP A 43 17.81 -15.21 -41.98
N GLU A 44 19.06 -15.68 -41.81
CA GLU A 44 19.60 -15.99 -40.48
C GLU A 44 19.57 -14.75 -39.55
N ALA A 45 19.98 -13.59 -40.08
CA ALA A 45 19.98 -12.34 -39.31
C ALA A 45 18.56 -11.88 -38.96
N GLU A 46 17.60 -12.00 -39.90
CA GLU A 46 16.17 -11.67 -39.65
C GLU A 46 15.60 -12.59 -38.59
N ILE A 47 15.81 -13.90 -38.63
CA ILE A 47 15.33 -14.84 -37.62
C ILE A 47 16.01 -14.60 -36.26
N ARG A 48 17.30 -14.27 -36.24
CA ARG A 48 17.98 -13.92 -34.98
C ARG A 48 17.47 -12.59 -34.40
N LEU A 49 17.14 -11.63 -35.27
CA LEU A 49 16.51 -10.38 -34.86
C LEU A 49 15.07 -10.64 -34.38
N GLU A 50 14.28 -11.43 -35.10
CA GLU A 50 12.98 -11.89 -34.66
C GLU A 50 13.05 -12.66 -33.34
N GLN A 51 14.11 -13.46 -33.10
CA GLN A 51 14.31 -14.14 -31.83
C GLN A 51 14.71 -13.21 -30.68
N GLN A 52 15.40 -12.13 -30.97
CA GLN A 52 15.59 -11.05 -29.99
C GLN A 52 14.30 -10.26 -29.77
N THR A 53 13.35 -10.29 -30.73
CA THR A 53 12.02 -9.67 -30.66
C THR A 53 10.89 -10.64 -30.36
N VAL A 54 11.05 -11.95 -30.61
CA VAL A 54 10.14 -13.06 -30.21
C VAL A 54 10.55 -13.59 -28.81
N GLY A 55 10.88 -12.68 -27.93
CA GLY A 55 10.56 -12.90 -26.55
C GLY A 55 9.05 -12.81 -26.44
N THR A 56 8.37 -13.95 -26.33
CA THR A 56 6.96 -14.06 -25.97
C THR A 56 6.13 -12.84 -26.32
N SER A 57 5.10 -12.98 -27.13
CA SER A 57 4.08 -11.94 -27.33
C SER A 57 3.26 -11.76 -26.03
N LEU A 58 3.95 -11.63 -24.89
CA LEU A 58 3.33 -11.41 -23.59
C LEU A 58 2.61 -10.08 -23.65
N THR A 59 1.33 -10.12 -23.36
CA THR A 59 0.56 -8.90 -23.19
C THR A 59 0.98 -8.16 -21.93
N PHE A 60 0.67 -6.88 -21.84
CA PHE A 60 0.87 -6.16 -20.59
C PHE A 60 0.17 -6.87 -19.41
N TRP A 61 -1.01 -7.46 -19.65
CA TRP A 61 -1.76 -8.18 -18.62
C TRP A 61 -1.04 -9.45 -18.14
N ASP A 62 -0.45 -10.20 -19.06
CA ASP A 62 0.31 -11.41 -18.70
C ASP A 62 1.50 -11.05 -17.81
N VAL A 63 2.26 -10.04 -18.18
CA VAL A 63 3.39 -9.54 -17.39
C VAL A 63 2.92 -8.97 -16.04
N PHE A 64 1.78 -8.27 -16.03
CA PHE A 64 1.19 -7.77 -14.80
C PHE A 64 0.79 -8.90 -13.84
N GLN A 65 0.20 -9.99 -14.33
CA GLN A 65 -0.11 -11.15 -13.52
C GLN A 65 1.16 -11.83 -12.98
N MET A 66 2.20 -11.96 -13.80
CA MET A 66 3.51 -12.45 -13.36
C MET A 66 4.12 -11.57 -12.27
N TYR A 67 4.09 -10.26 -12.46
CA TYR A 67 4.54 -9.28 -11.44
C TYR A 67 3.76 -9.42 -10.13
N LEU A 68 2.45 -9.63 -10.18
CA LEU A 68 1.63 -9.81 -8.98
C LEU A 68 1.98 -11.10 -8.24
N ASN A 69 2.28 -12.16 -8.99
CA ASN A 69 2.65 -13.46 -8.43
C ASN A 69 4.07 -13.43 -7.82
N ASP A 70 5.03 -12.83 -8.53
CA ASP A 70 6.42 -12.68 -8.06
C ASP A 70 6.52 -11.86 -6.75
N ASN A 71 5.63 -10.88 -6.58
CA ASN A 71 5.57 -10.07 -5.37
C ASN A 71 4.56 -10.59 -4.32
N ASP A 72 4.15 -11.84 -4.38
CA ASP A 72 3.17 -12.46 -3.47
C ASP A 72 1.93 -11.56 -3.22
N THR A 73 1.54 -10.81 -4.26
CA THR A 73 0.41 -9.88 -4.15
C THR A 73 -0.90 -10.65 -4.16
N ILE A 74 -1.52 -10.77 -3.01
CA ILE A 74 -2.76 -11.54 -2.80
C ILE A 74 -3.91 -10.67 -2.29
N GLY A 75 -5.10 -11.26 -2.26
CA GLY A 75 -6.30 -10.70 -1.62
C GLY A 75 -6.69 -9.33 -2.17
N GLU A 76 -7.11 -8.45 -1.29
CA GLU A 76 -7.65 -7.14 -1.65
C GLU A 76 -6.66 -6.23 -2.39
N THR A 77 -5.37 -6.34 -2.08
CA THR A 77 -4.34 -5.53 -2.76
C THR A 77 -4.26 -5.91 -4.23
N ARG A 78 -4.33 -7.21 -4.54
CA ARG A 78 -4.39 -7.73 -5.91
C ARG A 78 -5.63 -7.21 -6.63
N THR A 79 -6.81 -7.39 -6.03
CA THR A 79 -8.09 -6.93 -6.61
C THR A 79 -8.09 -5.43 -6.90
N LYS A 80 -7.53 -4.61 -6.01
CA LYS A 80 -7.42 -3.16 -6.23
C LYS A 80 -6.50 -2.82 -7.40
N LYS A 81 -5.34 -3.47 -7.51
CA LYS A 81 -4.41 -3.27 -8.62
C LYS A 81 -5.04 -3.71 -9.94
N GLU A 82 -5.66 -4.89 -9.97
CA GLU A 82 -6.33 -5.45 -11.15
C GLU A 82 -7.49 -4.55 -11.61
N SER A 83 -8.35 -4.13 -10.70
CA SER A 83 -9.45 -3.21 -10.98
C SER A 83 -8.95 -1.88 -11.53
N TRP A 84 -7.87 -1.33 -10.97
CA TRP A 84 -7.31 -0.08 -11.44
C TRP A 84 -6.76 -0.20 -12.87
N ILE A 85 -5.96 -1.23 -13.16
CA ILE A 85 -5.42 -1.49 -14.50
C ILE A 85 -6.54 -1.72 -15.51
N THR A 86 -7.52 -2.56 -15.17
CA THR A 86 -8.67 -2.86 -16.03
C THR A 86 -9.49 -1.61 -16.34
N LYS A 87 -9.62 -0.68 -15.38
CA LYS A 87 -10.43 0.54 -15.56
C LYS A 87 -9.70 1.65 -16.32
N TYR A 88 -8.41 1.83 -16.06
CA TYR A 88 -7.69 3.02 -16.50
C TYR A 88 -6.54 2.76 -17.47
N PHE A 89 -6.15 1.50 -17.68
CA PHE A 89 -5.11 1.08 -18.63
C PHE A 89 -5.64 0.03 -19.61
N CYS A 90 -6.95 -0.07 -19.77
CA CYS A 90 -7.63 -1.08 -20.58
C CYS A 90 -7.20 -1.11 -22.06
N GLU A 91 -6.91 0.04 -22.66
CA GLU A 91 -6.49 0.14 -24.06
C GLU A 91 -5.15 -0.56 -24.37
N TYR A 92 -4.29 -0.72 -23.36
CA TYR A 92 -3.00 -1.39 -23.49
C TYR A 92 -2.95 -2.77 -22.81
N LYS A 93 -4.03 -3.17 -22.12
CA LYS A 93 -4.08 -4.39 -21.33
C LYS A 93 -3.67 -5.62 -22.14
N ASP A 94 -4.25 -5.76 -23.34
CA ASP A 94 -4.07 -6.91 -24.23
C ASP A 94 -3.04 -6.63 -25.35
N THR A 95 -2.31 -5.50 -25.25
CA THR A 95 -1.23 -5.16 -26.17
C THR A 95 0.05 -5.86 -25.75
N ALA A 96 0.80 -6.39 -26.72
CA ALA A 96 2.14 -6.93 -26.45
C ALA A 96 3.00 -5.85 -25.78
N ILE A 97 3.56 -6.17 -24.62
CA ILE A 97 4.21 -5.19 -23.75
C ILE A 97 5.38 -4.47 -24.44
N GLU A 98 6.09 -5.16 -25.28
CA GLU A 98 7.20 -4.64 -26.10
C GLU A 98 6.77 -3.63 -27.18
N LYS A 99 5.48 -3.67 -27.58
CA LYS A 99 4.89 -2.74 -28.55
C LYS A 99 4.37 -1.46 -27.92
N ILE A 100 4.33 -1.39 -26.60
CA ILE A 100 3.89 -0.18 -25.88
C ILE A 100 5.04 0.82 -25.82
N THR A 101 4.88 1.92 -26.54
CA THR A 101 5.92 2.92 -26.73
C THR A 101 5.86 4.09 -25.74
N ARG A 102 6.98 4.82 -25.58
CA ARG A 102 7.04 6.04 -24.76
C ARG A 102 6.00 7.10 -25.16
N PRO A 103 5.80 7.44 -26.47
CA PRO A 103 4.76 8.39 -26.87
C PRO A 103 3.35 7.97 -26.46
N GLN A 104 3.03 6.68 -26.59
CA GLN A 104 1.72 6.16 -26.17
C GLN A 104 1.51 6.30 -24.65
N LEU A 105 2.53 6.01 -23.84
CA LEU A 105 2.44 6.19 -22.40
C LEU A 105 2.33 7.66 -21.97
N ILE A 106 3.01 8.57 -22.68
CA ILE A 106 2.88 10.02 -22.45
C ILE A 106 1.45 10.48 -22.78
N LYS A 107 0.90 10.04 -23.90
CA LYS A 107 -0.49 10.36 -24.31
C LYS A 107 -1.45 9.82 -23.26
N TRP A 108 -1.38 8.53 -22.94
CA TRP A 108 -2.22 7.91 -21.92
C TRP A 108 -2.15 8.66 -20.57
N ARG A 109 -0.95 9.03 -20.13
CA ARG A 109 -0.79 9.83 -18.90
C ARG A 109 -1.50 11.19 -19.03
N SER A 110 -1.45 11.84 -20.19
CA SER A 110 -2.17 13.11 -20.42
C SER A 110 -3.69 12.90 -20.34
N ASP A 111 -4.19 11.83 -20.95
CA ASP A 111 -5.61 11.51 -21.01
C ASP A 111 -6.18 11.11 -19.63
N LEU A 112 -5.34 10.58 -18.73
CA LEU A 112 -5.75 10.29 -17.34
C LEU A 112 -6.26 11.54 -16.61
N LYS A 113 -5.71 12.72 -16.89
CA LYS A 113 -6.15 13.98 -16.28
C LYS A 113 -7.59 14.35 -16.60
N THR A 114 -8.06 13.97 -17.80
CA THR A 114 -9.41 14.31 -18.26
C THR A 114 -10.50 13.43 -17.64
N LYS A 115 -10.09 12.36 -16.93
CA LYS A 115 -11.02 11.36 -16.35
C LYS A 115 -11.57 11.74 -14.98
N GLY A 116 -11.28 12.94 -14.45
CA GLY A 116 -11.79 13.40 -13.15
C GLY A 116 -11.31 12.59 -11.95
N ILE A 117 -10.13 11.97 -12.05
CA ILE A 117 -9.56 11.12 -11.00
C ILE A 117 -8.67 11.97 -10.09
N ALA A 118 -8.80 11.79 -8.77
CA ALA A 118 -7.93 12.45 -7.80
C ALA A 118 -6.44 12.21 -8.10
N THR A 119 -5.61 13.24 -7.97
CA THR A 119 -4.19 13.21 -8.31
C THR A 119 -3.44 12.08 -7.61
N ARG A 120 -3.78 11.81 -6.34
CA ARG A 120 -3.21 10.69 -5.59
C ARG A 120 -3.51 9.33 -6.25
N THR A 121 -4.74 9.12 -6.70
CA THR A 121 -5.17 7.89 -7.38
C THR A 121 -4.47 7.72 -8.72
N MET A 122 -4.31 8.81 -9.49
CA MET A 122 -3.53 8.79 -10.72
C MET A 122 -2.07 8.39 -10.45
N ASN A 123 -1.42 9.00 -9.46
CA ASN A 123 -0.03 8.69 -9.11
C ASN A 123 0.17 7.23 -8.68
N VAL A 124 -0.75 6.67 -7.93
CA VAL A 124 -0.75 5.23 -7.57
C VAL A 124 -0.79 4.36 -8.83
N GLY A 125 -1.64 4.70 -9.78
CA GLY A 125 -1.73 3.96 -11.04
C GLY A 125 -0.49 4.09 -11.93
N LEU A 126 0.10 5.30 -12.02
CA LEU A 126 1.39 5.46 -12.69
C LEU A 126 2.47 4.55 -12.08
N GLN A 127 2.46 4.41 -10.75
CA GLN A 127 3.38 3.52 -10.06
C GLN A 127 3.13 2.05 -10.43
N TYR A 128 1.86 1.61 -10.54
CA TYR A 128 1.54 0.23 -10.96
C TYR A 128 2.11 -0.05 -12.36
N VAL A 129 1.81 0.82 -13.33
CA VAL A 129 2.31 0.67 -14.70
C VAL A 129 3.84 0.66 -14.75
N ARG A 130 4.50 1.59 -14.04
CA ARG A 130 5.97 1.63 -13.95
C ARG A 130 6.56 0.36 -13.37
N SER A 131 5.95 -0.18 -12.31
CA SER A 131 6.43 -1.42 -11.66
C SER A 131 6.37 -2.63 -12.61
N VAL A 132 5.31 -2.73 -13.41
CA VAL A 132 5.17 -3.81 -14.40
C VAL A 132 6.26 -3.73 -15.48
N PHE A 133 6.50 -2.53 -16.03
CA PHE A 133 7.57 -2.35 -17.01
C PHE A 133 8.96 -2.53 -16.42
N THR A 134 9.16 -2.15 -15.17
CA THR A 134 10.42 -2.40 -14.46
C THR A 134 10.64 -3.91 -14.27
N PHE A 135 9.62 -4.63 -13.82
CA PHE A 135 9.66 -6.08 -13.72
C PHE A 135 9.99 -6.72 -15.08
N TYR A 136 9.27 -6.33 -16.14
CA TYR A 136 9.52 -6.85 -17.49
C TYR A 136 10.96 -6.60 -17.96
N SER A 137 11.46 -5.37 -17.82
CA SER A 137 12.82 -5.04 -18.23
C SER A 137 13.90 -5.74 -17.40
N THR A 138 13.62 -6.04 -16.14
CA THR A 138 14.53 -6.76 -15.25
C THR A 138 14.61 -8.26 -15.63
N VAL A 139 13.47 -8.88 -15.92
CA VAL A 139 13.37 -10.33 -16.18
C VAL A 139 13.74 -10.67 -17.63
N TYR A 140 13.24 -9.88 -18.58
CA TYR A 140 13.37 -10.18 -20.01
C TYR A 140 14.41 -9.31 -20.74
N GLY A 141 14.92 -8.29 -20.06
CA GLY A 141 15.81 -7.30 -20.66
C GLY A 141 15.07 -6.22 -21.47
N GLY A 142 15.81 -5.36 -22.13
CA GLY A 142 15.26 -4.30 -22.97
C GLY A 142 15.08 -2.96 -22.29
N GLN A 143 14.57 -1.97 -23.04
CA GLN A 143 14.34 -0.63 -22.55
C GLN A 143 13.01 -0.54 -21.80
N ASN A 144 13.01 0.14 -20.66
CA ASN A 144 11.79 0.45 -19.94
C ASN A 144 11.16 1.76 -20.47
N PRO A 145 10.06 1.70 -21.24
CA PRO A 145 9.41 2.89 -21.77
C PRO A 145 8.70 3.70 -20.69
N ALA A 146 8.34 3.09 -19.55
CA ALA A 146 7.59 3.74 -18.48
C ALA A 146 8.44 4.66 -17.58
N LEU A 147 9.75 4.74 -17.79
CA LEU A 147 10.62 5.71 -17.08
C LEU A 147 10.22 7.16 -17.35
N VAL A 148 9.53 7.44 -18.44
CA VAL A 148 9.03 8.79 -18.79
C VAL A 148 7.80 9.19 -17.97
N LEU A 149 7.14 8.25 -17.30
CA LEU A 149 5.94 8.50 -16.49
C LEU A 149 6.32 9.19 -15.18
N LYS A 150 6.39 10.52 -15.18
CA LYS A 150 6.59 11.32 -13.97
C LYS A 150 5.26 11.45 -13.21
N ALA A 151 5.32 11.40 -11.88
CA ALA A 151 4.17 11.67 -11.02
C ALA A 151 3.60 13.08 -11.29
N TYR A 152 2.30 13.24 -11.12
CA TYR A 152 1.67 14.55 -11.12
C TYR A 152 2.01 15.28 -9.82
N LYS A 153 2.21 16.60 -9.91
CA LYS A 153 2.31 17.44 -8.71
C LYS A 153 0.96 17.43 -8.00
N MET A 154 0.99 17.21 -6.70
CA MET A 154 -0.21 17.34 -5.87
C MET A 154 -0.64 18.80 -5.80
N PRO A 155 -1.88 19.13 -6.18
CA PRO A 155 -2.45 20.46 -5.95
C PRO A 155 -2.42 20.81 -4.46
N LYS A 156 -2.27 22.11 -4.14
CA LYS A 156 -2.21 22.54 -2.72
C LYS A 156 -3.52 22.28 -1.98
N ASP A 157 -4.64 22.42 -2.67
CA ASP A 157 -5.99 22.17 -2.20
C ASP A 157 -6.31 20.69 -1.95
N GLU A 158 -5.60 19.77 -2.61
CA GLU A 158 -5.70 18.34 -2.32
C GLU A 158 -4.90 17.90 -1.07
N LYS A 159 -4.03 18.77 -0.55
CA LYS A 159 -3.32 18.54 0.72
C LYS A 159 -4.23 18.91 1.87
N LYS A 160 -5.12 18.00 2.26
CA LYS A 160 -5.90 18.20 3.49
C LYS A 160 -4.94 18.15 4.68
N GLU A 161 -4.95 19.19 5.48
CA GLU A 161 -4.33 19.16 6.80
C GLU A 161 -5.03 18.07 7.63
N MET A 162 -4.24 17.44 8.49
CA MET A 162 -4.74 16.38 9.34
C MET A 162 -5.44 17.01 10.54
N GLU A 163 -6.75 16.85 10.61
CA GLU A 163 -7.54 17.28 11.74
C GLU A 163 -7.39 16.29 12.90
N VAL A 164 -7.16 16.80 14.09
CA VAL A 164 -7.05 16.02 15.33
C VAL A 164 -7.95 16.64 16.41
N TRP A 165 -8.47 15.82 17.30
CA TRP A 165 -9.24 16.29 18.45
C TRP A 165 -8.35 16.51 19.66
N THR A 166 -8.65 17.57 20.40
CA THR A 166 -8.20 17.76 21.79
C THR A 166 -8.93 16.78 22.72
N VAL A 167 -8.49 16.72 23.97
CA VAL A 167 -9.19 15.91 24.99
C VAL A 167 -10.61 16.41 25.22
N GLU A 168 -10.82 17.74 25.22
CA GLU A 168 -12.12 18.35 25.38
C GLU A 168 -13.08 18.05 24.24
N GLU A 169 -12.58 18.12 23.00
CA GLU A 169 -13.37 17.74 21.80
C GLU A 169 -13.72 16.24 21.83
N PHE A 170 -12.77 15.40 22.23
CA PHE A 170 -13.02 13.97 22.35
C PHE A 170 -14.05 13.65 23.43
N ASN A 171 -13.99 14.32 24.60
CA ASN A 171 -14.96 14.12 25.67
C ASN A 171 -16.36 14.55 25.23
N LYS A 172 -16.50 15.71 24.56
CA LYS A 172 -17.79 16.15 24.00
C LYS A 172 -18.36 15.12 23.02
N PHE A 173 -17.53 14.58 22.15
CA PHE A 173 -17.93 13.50 21.24
C PHE A 173 -18.37 12.26 22.03
N LEU A 174 -17.61 11.87 23.03
CA LEU A 174 -17.87 10.66 23.83
C LEU A 174 -19.18 10.76 24.61
N ASP A 175 -19.56 11.97 25.08
CA ASP A 175 -20.83 12.20 25.77
C ASP A 175 -22.05 12.02 24.87
N ALA A 176 -21.89 12.26 23.56
CA ALA A 176 -22.93 12.01 22.56
C ALA A 176 -23.04 10.53 22.12
N VAL A 177 -22.11 9.67 22.55
CA VAL A 177 -22.17 8.24 22.21
C VAL A 177 -23.08 7.51 23.23
N GLU A 178 -24.28 7.11 22.81
CA GLU A 178 -25.27 6.46 23.68
C GLU A 178 -24.89 5.00 24.06
N ASN A 179 -24.36 4.23 23.08
CA ASN A 179 -24.06 2.82 23.30
C ASN A 179 -22.78 2.63 24.12
N PRO A 180 -22.84 1.97 25.28
CA PRO A 180 -21.69 1.86 26.19
C PRO A 180 -20.53 1.06 25.58
N VAL A 181 -20.81 0.04 24.74
CA VAL A 181 -19.76 -0.75 24.09
C VAL A 181 -19.01 0.13 23.06
N LEU A 182 -19.74 0.95 22.30
CA LEU A 182 -19.14 1.87 21.32
C LEU A 182 -18.40 3.01 22.02
N LYS A 183 -18.94 3.50 23.15
CA LYS A 183 -18.27 4.50 23.99
C LYS A 183 -16.91 3.98 24.47
N ALA A 184 -16.87 2.77 25.03
CA ALA A 184 -15.64 2.11 25.44
C ALA A 184 -14.69 1.83 24.25
N TYR A 185 -15.23 1.43 23.10
CA TYR A 185 -14.44 1.21 21.90
C TYR A 185 -13.74 2.48 21.39
N PHE A 186 -14.45 3.61 21.32
CA PHE A 186 -13.86 4.88 20.90
C PHE A 186 -12.85 5.40 21.93
N SER A 187 -13.13 5.23 23.24
CA SER A 187 -12.17 5.51 24.31
C SER A 187 -10.91 4.68 24.15
N PHE A 188 -11.06 3.40 23.89
CA PHE A 188 -9.92 2.51 23.63
C PHE A 188 -9.08 2.98 22.46
N LEU A 189 -9.69 3.35 21.32
CA LEU A 189 -8.95 3.84 20.15
C LEU A 189 -8.21 5.15 20.43
N TYR A 190 -8.87 6.09 21.14
CA TYR A 190 -8.29 7.39 21.44
C TYR A 190 -7.11 7.27 22.42
N TRP A 191 -7.29 6.54 23.52
CA TRP A 191 -6.28 6.45 24.57
C TRP A 191 -5.16 5.44 24.34
N THR A 192 -5.34 4.50 23.42
CA THR A 192 -4.27 3.55 23.02
C THR A 192 -3.57 3.92 21.73
N GLY A 193 -4.22 4.68 20.86
CA GLY A 193 -3.75 4.95 19.50
C GLY A 193 -3.81 3.72 18.58
N CYS A 194 -4.58 2.68 18.93
CA CYS A 194 -4.75 1.50 18.09
C CYS A 194 -5.38 1.84 16.73
N ARG A 195 -5.03 1.06 15.71
CA ARG A 195 -5.76 1.12 14.45
C ARG A 195 -7.18 0.57 14.65
N ARG A 196 -8.16 1.10 13.89
CA ARG A 196 -9.55 0.62 13.92
C ARG A 196 -9.67 -0.91 13.91
N GLY A 197 -8.97 -1.55 12.95
CA GLY A 197 -9.03 -3.00 12.82
C GLY A 197 -8.33 -3.78 13.92
N GLU A 198 -7.35 -3.19 14.59
CA GLU A 198 -6.72 -3.74 15.79
C GLU A 198 -7.72 -3.73 16.94
N GLY A 199 -8.37 -2.58 17.20
CA GLY A 199 -9.39 -2.47 18.25
C GLY A 199 -10.58 -3.42 18.06
N ILE A 200 -11.07 -3.59 16.83
CA ILE A 200 -12.14 -4.56 16.52
C ILE A 200 -11.72 -6.00 16.88
N ALA A 201 -10.44 -6.33 16.72
CA ALA A 201 -9.90 -7.67 16.89
C ALA A 201 -9.51 -8.02 18.34
N VAL A 202 -9.61 -7.08 19.28
CA VAL A 202 -9.24 -7.32 20.68
C VAL A 202 -10.17 -8.34 21.30
N CYS A 203 -9.59 -9.44 21.78
CA CYS A 203 -10.29 -10.49 22.51
C CYS A 203 -9.99 -10.39 24.02
N LYS A 204 -10.83 -11.02 24.84
CA LYS A 204 -10.67 -11.08 26.29
C LYS A 204 -9.26 -11.53 26.71
N GLN A 205 -8.74 -12.57 26.06
CA GLN A 205 -7.40 -13.12 26.33
C GLN A 205 -6.25 -12.17 25.98
N ASP A 206 -6.49 -11.16 25.16
CA ASP A 206 -5.47 -10.18 24.77
C ASP A 206 -5.29 -9.09 25.86
N VAL A 207 -6.21 -9.03 26.83
CA VAL A 207 -6.17 -8.06 27.94
C VAL A 207 -5.69 -8.78 29.20
N ILE A 208 -4.55 -8.34 29.73
CA ILE A 208 -3.91 -8.92 30.92
C ILE A 208 -3.62 -7.79 31.90
N GLY A 209 -4.42 -7.71 32.98
CA GLY A 209 -4.33 -6.60 33.94
C GLY A 209 -4.57 -5.25 33.24
N ASN A 210 -3.61 -4.36 33.35
CA ASN A 210 -3.65 -3.05 32.69
C ASN A 210 -2.95 -3.01 31.31
N THR A 211 -2.70 -4.16 30.71
CA THR A 211 -2.04 -4.23 29.39
C THR A 211 -2.94 -4.88 28.36
N VAL A 212 -2.81 -4.44 27.11
CA VAL A 212 -3.45 -5.07 25.96
C VAL A 212 -2.39 -5.47 24.93
N HIS A 213 -2.48 -6.71 24.46
CA HIS A 213 -1.60 -7.29 23.46
C HIS A 213 -2.22 -7.14 22.07
N ILE A 214 -1.61 -6.35 21.22
CA ILE A 214 -2.05 -6.15 19.84
C ILE A 214 -1.27 -7.09 18.94
N THR A 215 -1.87 -8.22 18.58
CA THR A 215 -1.27 -9.30 17.78
C THR A 215 -1.97 -9.57 16.46
N LYS A 216 -3.19 -9.03 16.30
CA LYS A 216 -4.06 -9.31 15.15
C LYS A 216 -4.91 -8.10 14.79
N SER A 217 -5.54 -8.17 13.63
CA SER A 217 -6.49 -7.15 13.18
C SER A 217 -7.68 -7.78 12.48
N MET A 218 -8.79 -7.05 12.39
CA MET A 218 -9.95 -7.40 11.57
C MET A 218 -10.33 -6.24 10.68
N LYS A 219 -10.74 -6.55 9.45
CA LYS A 219 -11.25 -5.51 8.55
C LYS A 219 -12.77 -5.44 8.58
N HIS A 220 -13.41 -6.58 8.73
CA HIS A 220 -14.86 -6.78 8.69
C HIS A 220 -15.24 -7.83 9.73
N TYR A 221 -16.40 -7.70 10.35
CA TYR A 221 -16.89 -8.71 11.32
C TYR A 221 -16.98 -10.13 10.72
N SER A 222 -17.22 -10.25 9.42
CA SER A 222 -17.30 -11.53 8.70
C SER A 222 -15.97 -12.01 8.11
N GLY A 223 -14.87 -11.24 8.25
CA GLY A 223 -13.61 -11.48 7.55
C GLY A 223 -12.57 -12.29 8.31
N GLY A 224 -12.85 -12.68 9.55
CA GLY A 224 -11.89 -13.36 10.43
C GLY A 224 -10.67 -12.51 10.81
N PHE A 225 -9.82 -13.09 11.64
CA PHE A 225 -8.56 -12.47 12.05
C PHE A 225 -7.57 -12.42 10.90
N ARG A 226 -6.81 -11.33 10.84
CA ARG A 226 -5.71 -11.12 9.90
C ARG A 226 -4.43 -10.88 10.67
N PRO A 227 -3.30 -11.37 10.18
CA PRO A 227 -2.01 -11.00 10.75
C PRO A 227 -1.80 -9.49 10.61
N LEU A 228 -0.98 -8.94 11.48
CA LEU A 228 -0.54 -7.55 11.37
C LEU A 228 0.33 -7.38 10.12
N LYS A 229 0.36 -6.15 9.58
CA LYS A 229 1.08 -5.88 8.33
C LYS A 229 2.60 -5.97 8.44
N THR A 230 3.13 -5.77 9.64
CA THR A 230 4.57 -5.79 9.93
C THR A 230 4.78 -6.30 11.34
N ASP A 231 5.90 -6.94 11.61
CA ASP A 231 6.29 -7.43 12.94
C ASP A 231 6.29 -6.31 13.99
N SER A 232 6.69 -5.10 13.60
CA SER A 232 6.66 -3.92 14.47
C SER A 232 5.25 -3.48 14.89
N SER A 233 4.21 -3.99 14.23
CA SER A 233 2.82 -3.72 14.61
C SER A 233 2.38 -4.57 15.80
N GLU A 234 3.05 -5.70 16.06
CA GLU A 234 2.84 -6.49 17.27
C GLU A 234 3.45 -5.76 18.47
N ARG A 235 2.63 -5.50 19.46
CA ARG A 235 3.03 -4.70 20.62
C ARG A 235 2.12 -4.88 21.82
N VAL A 236 2.66 -4.58 22.98
CA VAL A 236 1.91 -4.45 24.24
C VAL A 236 1.70 -2.97 24.53
N ILE A 237 0.49 -2.60 24.87
CA ILE A 237 0.12 -1.23 25.23
C ILE A 237 -0.34 -1.25 26.69
N VAL A 238 0.29 -0.43 27.52
CA VAL A 238 -0.17 -0.17 28.88
C VAL A 238 -1.31 0.85 28.82
N MET A 239 -2.41 0.53 29.48
CA MET A 239 -3.61 1.36 29.65
C MET A 239 -3.54 2.05 31.00
N ASP A 240 -4.10 3.25 31.11
CA ASP A 240 -4.31 3.92 32.38
C ASP A 240 -5.52 3.34 33.14
N ASP A 241 -5.64 3.68 34.40
CA ASP A 241 -6.68 3.11 35.27
C ASP A 241 -8.08 3.47 34.79
N ALA A 242 -8.30 4.68 34.27
CA ALA A 242 -9.60 5.12 33.76
C ALA A 242 -10.05 4.32 32.53
N LEU A 243 -9.12 3.97 31.65
CA LEU A 243 -9.42 3.11 30.50
C LEU A 243 -9.66 1.66 30.95
N VAL A 244 -8.89 1.17 31.90
CA VAL A 244 -9.11 -0.16 32.50
C VAL A 244 -10.50 -0.25 33.12
N GLU A 245 -10.90 0.74 33.93
CA GLU A 245 -12.25 0.81 34.52
C GLU A 245 -13.35 0.82 33.42
N THR A 246 -13.10 1.54 32.34
CA THR A 246 -14.05 1.61 31.20
C THR A 246 -14.25 0.27 30.51
N ILE A 247 -13.19 -0.55 30.34
CA ILE A 247 -13.29 -1.82 29.62
C ILE A 247 -13.56 -3.03 30.50
N THR A 248 -13.29 -2.98 31.81
CA THR A 248 -13.47 -4.10 32.74
C THR A 248 -14.86 -4.70 32.70
N PRO A 249 -15.98 -3.95 32.70
CA PRO A 249 -17.31 -4.52 32.62
C PRO A 249 -17.54 -5.29 31.31
N LEU A 250 -16.88 -4.90 30.23
CA LEU A 250 -17.00 -5.60 28.95
C LEU A 250 -16.21 -6.89 28.94
N LEU A 251 -15.15 -7.03 29.73
CA LEU A 251 -14.39 -8.26 29.86
C LEU A 251 -15.21 -9.39 30.54
N GLU A 252 -16.18 -9.06 31.37
CA GLU A 252 -17.05 -10.03 32.00
C GLU A 252 -17.97 -10.72 30.97
N THR A 253 -18.44 -9.97 29.97
CA THR A 253 -19.36 -10.44 28.92
C THR A 253 -18.66 -10.79 27.61
N ALA A 254 -17.34 -10.56 27.50
CA ALA A 254 -16.58 -10.84 26.29
C ALA A 254 -16.45 -12.34 26.05
N ASP A 255 -16.84 -12.77 24.83
CA ASP A 255 -16.67 -14.13 24.35
C ASP A 255 -16.68 -14.18 22.81
N PRO A 256 -15.53 -14.19 22.15
CA PRO A 256 -14.22 -13.81 22.67
C PRO A 256 -13.93 -12.30 22.65
N PHE A 257 -14.77 -11.48 21.95
CA PHE A 257 -14.49 -10.08 21.63
C PHE A 257 -14.85 -9.11 22.77
N VAL A 258 -13.89 -8.28 23.18
CA VAL A 258 -14.12 -7.24 24.20
C VAL A 258 -15.20 -6.26 23.76
N PHE A 259 -15.18 -5.86 22.50
CA PHE A 259 -16.14 -4.94 21.93
C PHE A 259 -17.13 -5.67 21.02
N GLY A 260 -17.99 -6.55 21.58
CA GLY A 260 -18.99 -7.22 20.76
C GLY A 260 -19.52 -8.55 21.30
N GLY A 261 -18.85 -9.21 22.24
CA GLY A 261 -19.25 -10.52 22.79
C GLY A 261 -18.91 -11.67 21.85
N GLU A 262 -19.89 -12.48 21.41
CA GLU A 262 -19.69 -13.63 20.51
C GLU A 262 -19.19 -13.24 19.11
N SER A 263 -19.52 -12.04 18.66
CA SER A 263 -19.06 -11.50 17.37
C SER A 263 -18.48 -10.11 17.54
N SER A 264 -17.51 -9.76 16.70
CA SER A 264 -16.93 -8.43 16.71
C SER A 264 -17.93 -7.35 16.28
N ILE A 265 -17.73 -6.11 16.70
CA ILE A 265 -18.56 -4.97 16.29
C ILE A 265 -18.54 -4.81 14.77
N GLY A 266 -19.69 -4.61 14.17
CA GLY A 266 -19.82 -4.34 12.73
C GLY A 266 -19.25 -2.98 12.36
N THR A 267 -18.44 -2.94 11.28
CA THR A 267 -17.82 -1.69 10.81
C THR A 267 -18.85 -0.62 10.46
N ASN A 268 -19.99 -1.00 9.87
CA ASN A 268 -21.06 -0.07 9.54
C ASN A 268 -21.74 0.50 10.80
N THR A 269 -21.81 -0.27 11.87
CA THR A 269 -22.34 0.17 13.17
C THR A 269 -21.41 1.22 13.77
N ILE A 270 -20.11 0.95 13.77
CA ILE A 270 -19.07 1.90 14.20
C ILE A 270 -19.15 3.19 13.38
N ASP A 271 -19.22 3.10 12.04
CA ASP A 271 -19.24 4.29 11.16
C ASP A 271 -20.49 5.14 11.39
N ARG A 272 -21.66 4.52 11.54
CA ARG A 272 -22.93 5.23 11.79
C ARG A 272 -22.92 5.92 13.14
N ALA A 273 -22.50 5.21 14.21
CA ALA A 273 -22.43 5.78 15.54
C ALA A 273 -21.42 6.94 15.63
N PHE A 274 -20.24 6.77 15.00
CA PHE A 274 -19.21 7.81 14.96
C PHE A 274 -19.72 9.09 14.29
N LYS A 275 -20.40 8.94 13.13
CA LYS A 275 -20.97 10.07 12.40
C LYS A 275 -22.10 10.74 13.19
N LYS A 276 -23.03 9.97 13.77
CA LYS A 276 -24.14 10.48 14.60
C LYS A 276 -23.59 11.30 15.77
N ALA A 277 -22.65 10.76 16.51
CA ALA A 277 -22.08 11.44 17.69
C ALA A 277 -21.29 12.73 17.31
N ILE A 278 -20.64 12.78 16.15
CA ILE A 278 -20.03 14.03 15.64
C ILE A 278 -21.11 15.09 15.37
N GLU A 279 -22.20 14.71 14.71
CA GLU A 279 -23.30 15.61 14.36
C GLU A 279 -23.99 16.16 15.63
N GLU A 280 -24.20 15.31 16.64
CA GLU A 280 -24.86 15.67 17.92
C GLU A 280 -23.96 16.48 18.84
N SER A 281 -22.67 16.18 18.90
CA SER A 281 -21.71 16.90 19.77
C SER A 281 -21.24 18.23 19.19
N GLY A 282 -21.41 18.43 17.87
CA GLY A 282 -20.95 19.62 17.17
C GLY A 282 -19.44 19.77 17.10
N VAL A 283 -18.68 18.73 17.39
CA VAL A 283 -17.21 18.74 17.22
C VAL A 283 -16.83 18.73 15.74
N LYS A 284 -15.65 19.23 15.41
CA LYS A 284 -15.17 19.20 14.03
C LYS A 284 -15.11 17.77 13.48
N PRO A 285 -15.53 17.54 12.22
CA PRO A 285 -15.57 16.21 11.65
C PRO A 285 -14.16 15.69 11.36
N ILE A 286 -13.86 14.51 11.89
CA ILE A 286 -12.64 13.74 11.60
C ILE A 286 -13.00 12.31 11.16
N ARG A 287 -12.01 11.56 10.69
CA ARG A 287 -12.18 10.14 10.42
C ARG A 287 -11.87 9.33 11.68
N ILE A 288 -12.41 8.14 11.82
CA ILE A 288 -12.09 7.24 12.96
C ILE A 288 -10.58 7.01 13.09
N HIS A 289 -9.85 6.94 11.95
CA HIS A 289 -8.39 6.80 11.99
C HIS A 289 -7.68 8.01 12.60
N ASP A 290 -8.31 9.17 12.56
CA ASP A 290 -7.74 10.40 13.09
C ASP A 290 -7.79 10.44 14.64
N LEU A 291 -8.53 9.52 15.31
CA LEU A 291 -8.42 9.28 16.75
C LEU A 291 -6.99 8.85 17.13
N ARG A 292 -6.39 8.00 16.32
CA ARG A 292 -5.00 7.60 16.49
C ARG A 292 -4.03 8.77 16.24
N HIS A 293 -4.35 9.62 15.29
CA HIS A 293 -3.59 10.86 15.05
C HIS A 293 -3.73 11.82 16.22
N SER A 294 -4.93 11.93 16.79
CA SER A 294 -5.19 12.73 17.99
C SER A 294 -4.37 12.24 19.19
N HIS A 295 -4.33 10.91 19.41
CA HIS A 295 -3.50 10.29 20.44
C HIS A 295 -2.01 10.63 20.27
N ALA A 296 -1.47 10.47 19.05
CA ALA A 296 -0.08 10.78 18.80
C ALA A 296 0.24 12.27 19.02
N SER A 297 -0.64 13.16 18.54
CA SER A 297 -0.50 14.60 18.71
C SER A 297 -0.56 14.98 20.18
N LEU A 298 -1.48 14.39 20.95
CA LEU A 298 -1.59 14.59 22.39
C LEU A 298 -0.28 14.26 23.10
N LEU A 299 0.29 13.09 22.83
CA LEU A 299 1.54 12.67 23.47
C LEU A 299 2.72 13.54 23.08
N LEU A 300 2.87 13.90 21.81
CA LEU A 300 3.96 14.74 21.33
C LEU A 300 3.86 16.17 21.89
N ASN A 301 2.66 16.75 21.93
CA ASN A 301 2.44 18.09 22.50
C ASN A 301 2.71 18.13 24.01
N ASN A 302 2.60 17.00 24.71
CA ASN A 302 2.97 16.85 26.11
C ASN A 302 4.44 16.40 26.32
N GLY A 303 5.28 16.49 25.28
CA GLY A 303 6.72 16.27 25.40
C GLY A 303 7.15 14.80 25.43
N VAL A 304 6.25 13.87 25.12
CA VAL A 304 6.63 12.44 25.03
C VAL A 304 7.57 12.23 23.83
N ASN A 305 8.65 11.50 24.07
CA ASN A 305 9.65 11.23 23.05
C ASN A 305 9.04 10.54 21.82
N ILE A 306 9.35 11.05 20.62
CA ILE A 306 8.80 10.56 19.36
C ILE A 306 9.09 9.08 19.10
N VAL A 307 10.22 8.55 19.57
CA VAL A 307 10.55 7.12 19.44
C VAL A 307 9.58 6.28 20.28
N ALA A 308 9.26 6.73 21.51
CA ALA A 308 8.29 6.09 22.37
C ALA A 308 6.87 6.12 21.75
N VAL A 309 6.46 7.28 21.19
CA VAL A 309 5.19 7.41 20.46
C VAL A 309 5.16 6.48 19.25
N SER A 310 6.21 6.45 18.44
CA SER A 310 6.33 5.57 17.27
C SER A 310 6.19 4.08 17.65
N LYS A 311 6.87 3.66 18.72
CA LYS A 311 6.78 2.29 19.26
C LYS A 311 5.37 1.96 19.76
N ARG A 312 4.74 2.87 20.54
CA ARG A 312 3.37 2.70 21.03
C ARG A 312 2.36 2.57 19.91
N LEU A 313 2.53 3.33 18.84
CA LEU A 313 1.70 3.25 17.65
C LEU A 313 1.96 1.98 16.81
N GLY A 314 3.12 1.35 16.90
CA GLY A 314 3.53 0.23 16.05
C GLY A 314 3.80 0.68 14.60
N HIS A 315 4.58 1.75 14.44
CA HIS A 315 5.12 2.13 13.14
C HIS A 315 6.39 1.34 12.84
N ALA A 316 6.55 0.93 11.58
CA ALA A 316 7.74 0.18 11.16
C ALA A 316 9.04 1.00 11.28
N THR A 317 8.94 2.32 11.13
CA THR A 317 10.07 3.24 11.26
C THR A 317 9.63 4.51 11.99
N VAL A 318 10.56 5.12 12.72
CA VAL A 318 10.33 6.44 13.36
C VAL A 318 10.09 7.52 12.31
N SER A 319 10.66 7.38 11.11
CA SER A 319 10.47 8.31 9.99
C SER A 319 9.00 8.50 9.63
N GLN A 320 8.17 7.44 9.71
CA GLN A 320 6.72 7.55 9.47
C GLN A 320 6.03 8.49 10.48
N THR A 321 6.47 8.45 11.73
CA THR A 321 5.96 9.35 12.79
C THR A 321 6.46 10.77 12.55
N LEU A 322 7.75 10.93 12.24
CA LEU A 322 8.36 12.22 11.92
C LEU A 322 7.63 12.89 10.74
N GLU A 323 7.54 12.23 9.60
CA GLU A 323 6.89 12.78 8.40
C GLU A 323 5.44 13.23 8.66
N THR A 324 4.73 12.49 9.54
CA THR A 324 3.34 12.78 9.86
C THR A 324 3.19 13.93 10.85
N TYR A 325 4.08 14.04 11.84
CA TYR A 325 3.89 14.93 12.99
C TYR A 325 4.99 16.01 13.14
N THR A 326 5.92 16.17 12.17
CA THR A 326 6.99 17.19 12.24
C THR A 326 6.45 18.59 12.48
N HIS A 327 5.28 18.91 11.90
CA HIS A 327 4.66 20.24 12.06
C HIS A 327 4.21 20.54 13.51
N LEU A 328 3.98 19.52 14.33
CA LEU A 328 3.63 19.66 15.76
C LEU A 328 4.87 19.79 16.65
N MET A 329 6.05 19.44 16.12
CA MET A 329 7.30 19.45 16.89
C MET A 329 8.11 20.75 16.69
N GLN A 330 7.57 21.72 15.96
CA GLN A 330 8.18 23.06 15.88
C GLN A 330 8.05 23.72 17.25
N GLU A 331 8.99 23.37 18.15
CA GLU A 331 9.26 24.25 19.30
C GLU A 331 9.67 25.60 18.70
N THR A 332 9.00 26.65 19.09
CA THR A 332 9.47 28.00 18.77
C THR A 332 10.85 28.17 19.40
N ASP A 333 11.76 28.88 18.71
CA ASP A 333 13.08 29.19 19.25
C ASP A 333 13.01 29.72 20.69
N ASP A 334 11.93 30.45 21.03
CA ASP A 334 11.66 30.95 22.37
C ASP A 334 11.52 29.85 23.42
N LYS A 335 10.77 28.76 23.13
CA LYS A 335 10.65 27.60 24.05
C LYS A 335 11.96 26.84 24.22
N MET A 336 12.75 26.76 23.16
CA MET A 336 14.07 26.13 23.20
C MET A 336 15.01 26.97 24.07
N MET A 337 15.03 28.30 23.89
CA MET A 337 15.83 29.22 24.71
C MET A 337 15.42 29.21 26.17
N GLN A 338 14.12 29.14 26.47
CA GLN A 338 13.64 28.98 27.85
C GLN A 338 14.18 27.71 28.50
N LYS A 339 14.09 26.56 27.81
CA LYS A 339 14.65 25.29 28.33
C LYS A 339 16.16 25.36 28.55
N ILE A 340 16.89 26.02 27.66
CA ILE A 340 18.34 26.24 27.83
C ILE A 340 18.63 27.09 29.05
N ALA A 341 17.86 28.18 29.25
CA ALA A 341 17.99 29.05 30.42
C ALA A 341 17.72 28.30 31.72
N ASP A 342 16.65 27.48 31.75
CA ASP A 342 16.31 26.66 32.92
C ASP A 342 17.40 25.61 33.27
N LEU A 343 18.07 25.05 32.24
CA LEU A 343 19.19 24.13 32.44
C LEU A 343 20.45 24.84 33.00
N HIS A 344 20.71 26.09 32.61
CA HIS A 344 21.80 26.89 33.15
C HIS A 344 21.58 27.29 34.61
N GLN A 345 20.31 27.44 35.06
CA GLN A 345 19.97 27.82 36.45
C GLN A 345 19.99 26.63 37.41
N LYS A 346 20.04 25.37 36.93
CA LYS A 346 20.10 24.14 37.72
C LYS A 346 21.54 23.72 38.11
N LYS A 347 22.42 24.72 38.35
CA LYS A 347 23.74 24.46 38.92
C LYS A 347 23.71 24.58 40.44
#